data_ef2c1b0f958ea4c1d8064d0117d250ba
#
_entry.id   ef2c1b0f958ea4c1d8064d0117d250ba
#
_cell.length_a   1.000
_cell.length_b   1.000
_cell.length_c   1.000
_cell.angle_alpha   90.00
_cell.angle_beta   90.00
_cell.angle_gamma   90.00
#
_symmetry.space_group_name_H-M   'P 1'
#
loop_
_entity.id
_entity.type
_entity.pdbx_description
1 polymer ?
#
loop_
_entity_poly.entity_id
_entity_poly.type
_entity_poly.pdbx_seq_one_letter_code
_entity_poly.pdbx_strand_id
1 'polypeptide(L)'
;MVSASPSGKITLGYWNLRGGPRGNVARYLLAYGGADWNEKTYTIGEDEWKNEKGTVMDFCNLPYIIDGDFKISETYAVHNYCAQKYCPELIGTTPQDKARCHQL
;
A
#
# COMPACT_ATOMS: atom_id res chain seq x y z
N MET A 1 11.64 6.49 13.06
CA MET A 1 10.83 7.32 12.14
C MET A 1 10.88 6.76 10.73
N VAL A 2 9.74 6.70 10.06
CA VAL A 2 9.70 6.25 8.67
C VAL A 2 10.02 7.43 7.75
N SER A 3 11.05 7.28 6.93
CA SER A 3 11.46 8.30 5.97
C SER A 3 10.99 7.93 4.56
N ALA A 4 11.29 8.76 3.57
CA ALA A 4 11.02 8.45 2.18
C ALA A 4 11.70 7.14 1.78
N SER A 5 11.11 6.42 0.83
CA SER A 5 11.67 5.17 0.34
C SER A 5 13.03 5.40 -0.30
N PRO A 6 14.00 4.48 -0.10
CA PRO A 6 15.26 4.55 -0.84
C PRO A 6 15.00 4.52 -2.35
N SER A 7 15.98 5.01 -3.11
CA SER A 7 15.82 5.20 -4.55
C SER A 7 15.19 4.00 -5.27
N GLY A 8 14.09 4.24 -5.94
CA GLY A 8 13.41 3.26 -6.76
C GLY A 8 12.53 2.26 -6.02
N LYS A 9 12.59 2.20 -4.70
CA LYS A 9 11.79 1.25 -3.94
C LYS A 9 10.55 1.90 -3.35
N ILE A 10 9.46 1.14 -3.38
CA ILE A 10 8.22 1.51 -2.71
C ILE A 10 8.16 0.78 -1.36
N THR A 11 7.65 1.44 -0.34
CA THR A 11 7.50 0.84 0.99
C THR A 11 6.03 0.67 1.32
N LEU A 12 5.64 -0.56 1.66
CA LEU A 12 4.31 -0.89 2.17
C LEU A 12 4.38 -1.01 3.69
N GLY A 13 3.56 -0.24 4.40
CA GLY A 13 3.41 -0.38 5.84
C GLY A 13 2.14 -1.12 6.18
N TYR A 14 2.24 -2.17 7.00
CA TYR A 14 1.07 -2.92 7.44
C TYR A 14 1.37 -3.68 8.72
N TRP A 15 0.33 -4.23 9.32
CA TRP A 15 0.46 -5.13 10.45
C TRP A 15 1.24 -6.39 10.09
N ASN A 16 1.97 -6.93 11.04
CA ASN A 16 2.63 -8.22 10.91
C ASN A 16 1.61 -9.34 11.09
N LEU A 17 0.74 -9.50 10.09
CA LEU A 17 -0.33 -10.48 10.07
C LEU A 17 -0.22 -11.35 8.84
N ARG A 18 -0.25 -12.66 9.05
CA ARG A 18 -0.42 -13.60 7.94
C ARG A 18 -1.89 -13.58 7.53
N GLY A 19 -2.14 -13.46 6.23
CA GLY A 19 -3.49 -13.53 5.71
C GLY A 19 -4.35 -12.31 5.99
N GLY A 20 -3.77 -11.19 6.42
CA GLY A 20 -4.52 -9.94 6.58
C GLY A 20 -4.96 -9.42 5.22
N PRO A 21 -6.29 -9.33 4.95
CA PRO A 21 -6.76 -9.09 3.59
C PRO A 21 -6.33 -7.75 3.02
N ARG A 22 -6.31 -6.71 3.83
CA ARG A 22 -6.00 -5.35 3.35
C ARG A 22 -4.55 -5.19 2.91
N GLY A 23 -3.62 -5.77 3.66
CA GLY A 23 -2.21 -5.74 3.30
C GLY A 23 -1.87 -6.72 2.20
N ASN A 24 -2.52 -7.90 2.20
CA ASN A 24 -2.24 -8.94 1.21
C ASN A 24 -2.61 -8.52 -0.21
N VAL A 25 -3.70 -7.78 -0.40
CA VAL A 25 -4.05 -7.28 -1.74
C VAL A 25 -2.94 -6.39 -2.28
N ALA A 26 -2.42 -5.47 -1.46
CA ALA A 26 -1.31 -4.63 -1.87
C ALA A 26 -0.05 -5.46 -2.19
N ARG A 27 0.26 -6.46 -1.37
CA ARG A 27 1.40 -7.37 -1.61
C ARG A 27 1.26 -8.10 -2.95
N TYR A 28 0.08 -8.62 -3.24
CA TYR A 28 -0.18 -9.31 -4.51
C TYR A 28 -0.04 -8.39 -5.71
N LEU A 29 -0.54 -7.16 -5.61
CA LEU A 29 -0.42 -6.18 -6.69
C LEU A 29 1.04 -5.81 -6.95
N LEU A 30 1.82 -5.57 -5.89
CA LEU A 30 3.23 -5.25 -6.01
C LEU A 30 4.03 -6.42 -6.59
N ALA A 31 3.77 -7.63 -6.11
CA ALA A 31 4.46 -8.82 -6.59
C ALA A 31 4.08 -9.14 -8.04
N TYR A 32 2.80 -9.11 -8.37
CA TYR A 32 2.34 -9.37 -9.73
C TYR A 32 2.90 -8.35 -10.72
N GLY A 33 2.92 -7.09 -10.33
CA GLY A 33 3.41 -6.01 -11.17
C GLY A 33 4.93 -5.91 -11.27
N GLY A 34 5.66 -6.76 -10.55
CA GLY A 34 7.12 -6.75 -10.59
C GLY A 34 7.77 -5.57 -9.88
N ALA A 35 7.09 -4.97 -8.93
CA ALA A 35 7.62 -3.84 -8.18
C ALA A 35 8.84 -4.24 -7.35
N ASP A 36 9.78 -3.31 -7.20
CA ASP A 36 10.87 -3.44 -6.24
C ASP A 36 10.41 -2.73 -4.95
N TRP A 37 10.09 -3.52 -3.90
CA TRP A 37 9.41 -2.99 -2.73
C TRP A 37 9.92 -3.57 -1.43
N ASN A 38 9.74 -2.78 -0.36
CA ASN A 38 10.03 -3.19 1.01
C ASN A 38 8.74 -3.20 1.82
N GLU A 39 8.73 -3.94 2.93
CA GLU A 39 7.69 -3.84 3.93
C GLU A 39 8.21 -3.28 5.23
N LYS A 40 7.43 -2.38 5.81
CA LYS A 40 7.55 -2.01 7.22
C LYS A 40 6.38 -2.64 7.95
N THR A 41 6.67 -3.58 8.84
CA THR A 41 5.63 -4.28 9.59
C THR A 41 5.52 -3.77 11.02
N TYR A 42 4.33 -3.83 11.56
CA TYR A 42 4.03 -3.42 12.94
C TYR A 42 3.32 -4.57 13.64
N THR A 43 3.63 -4.77 14.91
CA THR A 43 3.03 -5.85 15.70
C THR A 43 1.85 -5.32 16.50
N ILE A 44 0.72 -6.00 16.40
CA ILE A 44 -0.48 -5.66 17.17
C ILE A 44 -0.17 -5.80 18.66
N GLY A 45 -0.57 -4.81 19.44
CA GLY A 45 -0.33 -4.78 20.87
C GLY A 45 0.96 -4.13 21.30
N GLU A 46 1.83 -3.79 20.34
CA GLU A 46 3.05 -3.03 20.61
C GLU A 46 2.86 -1.56 20.24
N ASP A 47 3.69 -0.69 20.83
CA ASP A 47 3.51 0.76 20.73
C ASP A 47 4.13 1.38 19.49
N GLU A 48 4.87 0.62 18.69
CA GLU A 48 5.60 1.17 17.55
C GLU A 48 4.68 1.92 16.58
N TRP A 49 3.59 1.29 16.17
CA TRP A 49 2.64 1.94 15.26
C TRP A 49 2.00 3.17 15.88
N LYS A 50 1.58 3.06 17.14
CA LYS A 50 1.00 4.17 17.87
C LYS A 50 1.93 5.38 17.90
N ASN A 51 3.22 5.14 18.12
CA ASN A 51 4.22 6.19 18.19
C ASN A 51 4.58 6.77 16.81
N GLU A 52 4.57 5.96 15.75
CA GLU A 52 4.93 6.40 14.41
C GLU A 52 3.78 7.01 13.62
N LYS A 53 2.55 6.67 13.95
CA LYS A 53 1.37 6.96 13.13
C LYS A 53 1.29 8.41 12.67
N GLY A 54 1.52 9.36 13.56
CA GLY A 54 1.46 10.78 13.24
C GLY A 54 2.71 11.31 12.54
N THR A 55 3.79 10.53 12.49
CA THR A 55 5.05 10.95 11.88
C THR A 55 5.19 10.50 10.44
N VAL A 56 4.46 9.47 10.03
CA VAL A 56 4.51 8.97 8.66
C VAL A 56 3.84 9.97 7.73
N MET A 57 2.62 10.33 8.03
CA MET A 57 1.81 11.31 7.29
C MET A 57 0.59 11.69 8.10
N ASP A 58 -0.06 12.79 7.73
CA ASP A 58 -1.33 13.17 8.37
C ASP A 58 -2.41 12.13 8.06
N PHE A 59 -3.27 11.86 9.04
CA PHE A 59 -4.37 10.89 8.92
C PHE A 59 -3.94 9.50 8.50
N CYS A 60 -2.76 9.08 8.90
CA CYS A 60 -2.19 7.81 8.49
C CYS A 60 -2.91 6.62 9.13
N ASN A 61 -3.24 5.63 8.30
CA ASN A 61 -3.74 4.32 8.71
C ASN A 61 -2.92 3.22 8.04
N LEU A 62 -3.11 1.99 8.48
CA LEU A 62 -2.52 0.83 7.81
C LEU A 62 -3.58 0.17 6.91
N PRO A 63 -3.24 -0.18 5.67
CA PRO A 63 -1.91 -0.06 5.07
C PRO A 63 -1.58 1.36 4.63
N TYR A 64 -0.31 1.65 4.49
CA TYR A 64 0.17 2.87 3.82
C TYR A 64 1.23 2.52 2.78
N ILE A 65 1.45 3.46 1.85
CA ILE A 65 2.52 3.37 0.85
C ILE A 65 3.37 4.63 0.94
N ILE A 66 4.68 4.43 0.86
CA ILE A 66 5.65 5.50 0.65
C ILE A 66 6.37 5.20 -0.66
N ASP A 67 6.26 6.08 -1.62
CA ASP A 67 6.89 5.95 -2.93
C ASP A 67 7.66 7.23 -3.21
N GLY A 68 8.95 7.22 -2.86
CA GLY A 68 9.73 8.44 -2.86
C GLY A 68 9.16 9.44 -1.87
N ASP A 69 8.78 10.62 -2.35
CA ASP A 69 8.15 11.65 -1.53
C ASP A 69 6.63 11.53 -1.48
N PHE A 70 6.04 10.65 -2.30
CA PHE A 70 4.60 10.43 -2.31
C PHE A 70 4.22 9.45 -1.19
N LYS A 71 3.26 9.86 -0.37
CA LYS A 71 2.78 9.06 0.76
C LYS A 71 1.28 9.01 0.72
N ILE A 72 0.70 7.83 0.87
CA ILE A 72 -0.74 7.64 0.88
C ILE A 72 -1.12 6.51 1.84
N SER A 73 -2.26 6.65 2.48
CA SER A 73 -2.85 5.60 3.30
C SER A 73 -4.30 5.36 2.87
N GLU A 74 -4.99 4.51 3.56
CA GLU A 74 -6.34 4.02 3.29
C GLU A 74 -6.34 2.86 2.29
N THR A 75 -7.08 1.84 2.64
CA THR A 75 -7.07 0.55 1.94
C THR A 75 -7.27 0.69 0.42
N TYR A 76 -8.35 1.35 0.02
CA TYR A 76 -8.66 1.45 -1.41
C TYR A 76 -7.73 2.40 -2.16
N ALA A 77 -7.29 3.46 -1.50
CA ALA A 77 -6.32 4.37 -2.11
C ALA A 77 -4.99 3.67 -2.37
N VAL A 78 -4.52 2.87 -1.41
CA VAL A 78 -3.30 2.07 -1.57
C VAL A 78 -3.47 1.05 -2.69
N HIS A 79 -4.59 0.32 -2.71
CA HIS A 79 -4.85 -0.68 -3.75
C HIS A 79 -4.89 -0.04 -5.14
N ASN A 80 -5.60 1.07 -5.29
CA ASN A 80 -5.70 1.76 -6.57
C ASN A 80 -4.35 2.30 -7.05
N TYR A 81 -3.57 2.87 -6.13
CA TYR A 81 -2.24 3.37 -6.50
C TYR A 81 -1.35 2.24 -7.00
N CYS A 82 -1.29 1.13 -6.27
CA CYS A 82 -0.47 -0.02 -6.66
C CYS A 82 -0.94 -0.61 -8.00
N ALA A 83 -2.26 -0.73 -8.17
CA ALA A 83 -2.81 -1.27 -9.42
C ALA A 83 -2.50 -0.37 -10.62
N GLN A 84 -2.73 0.92 -10.48
CA GLN A 84 -2.50 1.87 -11.57
C GLN A 84 -1.03 1.96 -11.97
N LYS A 85 -0.14 1.91 -10.99
CA LYS A 85 1.28 2.06 -11.27
C LYS A 85 1.92 0.77 -11.79
N TYR A 86 1.57 -0.39 -11.22
CA TYR A 86 2.29 -1.63 -11.47
C TYR A 86 1.51 -2.66 -12.29
N CYS A 87 0.19 -2.61 -12.27
CA CYS A 87 -0.64 -3.59 -13.00
C CYS A 87 -1.88 -2.94 -13.63
N PRO A 88 -1.68 -1.90 -14.46
CA PRO A 88 -2.81 -1.17 -15.02
C PRO A 88 -3.75 -2.06 -15.84
N GLU A 89 -3.25 -3.14 -16.42
CA GLU A 89 -4.05 -4.09 -17.19
C GLU A 89 -5.12 -4.79 -16.36
N LEU A 90 -4.97 -4.83 -15.04
CA LEU A 90 -5.94 -5.49 -14.16
C LEU A 90 -7.16 -4.62 -13.86
N ILE A 91 -7.09 -3.31 -14.09
CA ILE A 91 -8.19 -2.39 -13.75
C ILE A 91 -9.01 -1.96 -14.95
N GLY A 92 -8.64 -2.40 -16.15
CA GLY A 92 -9.34 -2.03 -17.38
C GLY A 92 -8.96 -0.66 -17.91
N THR A 93 -9.42 -0.35 -19.12
CA THR A 93 -9.08 0.88 -19.83
C THR A 93 -10.25 1.85 -19.95
N THR A 94 -11.46 1.34 -20.05
CA THR A 94 -12.67 2.17 -20.18
C THR A 94 -13.30 2.43 -18.81
N PRO A 95 -14.11 3.48 -18.66
CA PRO A 95 -14.85 3.69 -17.42
C PRO A 95 -15.71 2.49 -17.04
N GLN A 96 -16.30 1.80 -18.02
CA GLN A 96 -17.12 0.62 -17.78
C GLN A 96 -16.29 -0.54 -17.25
N ASP A 97 -15.11 -0.79 -17.82
CA ASP A 97 -14.21 -1.84 -17.38
C ASP A 97 -13.74 -1.60 -15.95
N LYS A 98 -13.36 -0.35 -15.66
CA LYS A 98 -12.92 0.04 -14.31
C LYS A 98 -14.05 -0.15 -13.29
N ALA A 99 -15.26 0.24 -13.65
CA ALA A 99 -16.42 0.06 -12.77
C ALA A 99 -16.69 -1.41 -12.49
N ARG A 100 -16.56 -2.28 -13.50
CA ARG A 100 -16.74 -3.71 -13.31
C ARG A 100 -15.66 -4.32 -12.43
N CYS A 101 -14.42 -3.86 -12.55
CA CYS A 101 -13.36 -4.29 -11.64
C CYS A 101 -13.67 -3.96 -10.19
N HIS A 102 -14.23 -2.79 -9.93
CA HIS A 102 -14.62 -2.40 -8.58
C HIS A 102 -15.85 -3.16 -8.09
N GLN A 103 -16.71 -3.60 -8.98
CA GLN A 103 -17.91 -4.38 -8.63
C GLN A 103 -17.55 -5.77 -8.09
N LEU A 104 -16.49 -6.36 -8.60
CA LEU A 104 -16.03 -7.69 -8.20
C LEU A 104 -15.31 -7.64 -6.85
#